data_43101024ddf9819607dfca2d51faac9e
#
_entry.id   43101024ddf9819607dfca2d51faac9e
#
_cell.length_a   1.000
_cell.length_b   1.000
_cell.length_c   1.000
_cell.angle_alpha   90.00
_cell.angle_beta   90.00
_cell.angle_gamma   90.00
#
_symmetry.space_group_name_H-M   'P 1'
#
loop_
_entity.id
_entity.type
_entity.pdbx_description
1 polymer ?
#
loop_
_entity_poly.entity_id
_entity_poly.type
_entity_poly.pdbx_seq_one_letter_code
_entity_poly.pdbx_strand_id
1 'polypeptide(L)'
;MKEKLNAYPLKFEPNLKTVIWGGGKIRKLKKLADAPDCIGESWELTGVPGQESVVSNGEYAGRDIKSLLGEFGAQVVGLNTYNKYGDMFPIMVKFIDAAKDLSIQVHPDDDFAKRRHQGMGKTELWYIVSAEDNAILYSGFSHKTDENTFRSHIEHSDVVAQLNRFSPRHGDIFYLPAGRVHSIGAGNFIVEIQQSSDITYRIYDFDRIDKNGKKRELHTDLALEAIDFDEYDDYKGHLELDRQGTALIKRCDKFVSELMRVETPMAVDVKSTGSFRILICISGEVEIAGSNGSRERLATCDTVLLPYALDKAVVTPVGGEPAELISVVVE
;
A
#
# COMPACT_ATOMS: atom_id res chain seq x y z
N MET A 1 -1.24 7.67 34.62
CA MET A 1 -0.54 6.62 33.83
C MET A 1 -1.48 6.30 32.67
N LYS A 2 -0.98 6.25 31.42
CA LYS A 2 -1.80 5.73 30.30
C LYS A 2 -2.18 4.28 30.59
N GLU A 3 -3.37 3.86 30.21
CA GLU A 3 -3.79 2.46 30.35
C GLU A 3 -2.83 1.53 29.60
N LYS A 4 -2.74 0.30 30.03
CA LYS A 4 -1.89 -0.72 29.39
C LYS A 4 -2.67 -1.33 28.23
N LEU A 5 -2.10 -1.28 27.03
CA LEU A 5 -2.66 -1.96 25.86
C LEU A 5 -2.68 -3.49 26.09
N ASN A 6 -3.84 -4.10 25.97
CA ASN A 6 -3.95 -5.55 25.81
C ASN A 6 -3.61 -5.90 24.36
N ALA A 7 -2.31 -6.09 24.08
CA ALA A 7 -1.81 -6.23 22.73
C ALA A 7 -2.12 -7.60 22.12
N TYR A 8 -2.74 -7.63 20.95
CA TYR A 8 -2.97 -8.81 20.11
C TYR A 8 -2.88 -8.42 18.64
N PRO A 9 -2.78 -9.37 17.69
CA PRO A 9 -2.80 -9.05 16.26
C PRO A 9 -4.12 -8.37 15.87
N LEU A 10 -4.06 -7.10 15.47
CA LEU A 10 -5.22 -6.28 15.13
C LEU A 10 -5.57 -6.44 13.65
N LYS A 11 -6.78 -6.92 13.35
CA LYS A 11 -7.39 -6.89 12.02
C LYS A 11 -8.29 -5.67 11.90
N PHE A 12 -8.49 -5.22 10.67
CA PHE A 12 -9.30 -4.04 10.37
C PHE A 12 -10.41 -4.38 9.38
N GLU A 13 -11.48 -3.61 9.41
CA GLU A 13 -12.49 -3.64 8.38
C GLU A 13 -11.92 -3.03 7.10
N PRO A 14 -11.92 -3.76 5.96
CA PRO A 14 -11.40 -3.21 4.72
C PRO A 14 -12.33 -2.11 4.20
N ASN A 15 -11.75 -0.95 3.85
CA ASN A 15 -12.51 0.12 3.20
C ASN A 15 -12.47 -0.10 1.68
N LEU A 16 -13.56 -0.64 1.13
CA LEU A 16 -13.68 -1.03 -0.26
C LEU A 16 -14.05 0.17 -1.14
N LYS A 17 -13.28 0.41 -2.21
CA LYS A 17 -13.51 1.49 -3.18
C LYS A 17 -14.01 0.94 -4.51
N THR A 18 -15.25 1.26 -4.83
CA THR A 18 -15.81 1.01 -6.16
C THR A 18 -15.40 2.13 -7.12
N VAL A 19 -14.67 1.77 -8.16
CA VAL A 19 -14.08 2.71 -9.13
C VAL A 19 -14.29 2.25 -10.56
N ILE A 20 -14.21 3.19 -11.52
CA ILE A 20 -14.51 2.91 -12.95
C ILE A 20 -13.56 1.91 -13.61
N TRP A 21 -12.41 1.65 -13.01
CA TRP A 21 -11.39 0.72 -13.50
C TRP A 21 -11.27 -0.55 -12.64
N GLY A 22 -12.09 -0.68 -11.58
CA GLY A 22 -12.05 -1.80 -10.65
C GLY A 22 -12.46 -3.14 -11.25
N GLY A 23 -11.92 -4.20 -10.66
CA GLY A 23 -12.13 -5.60 -11.05
C GLY A 23 -12.93 -6.43 -10.04
N GLY A 24 -12.91 -7.74 -10.22
CA GLY A 24 -13.61 -8.71 -9.37
C GLY A 24 -12.69 -9.60 -8.55
N LYS A 25 -11.36 -9.45 -8.63
CA LYS A 25 -10.39 -10.31 -7.93
C LYS A 25 -10.47 -10.09 -6.40
N ILE A 26 -10.55 -8.83 -5.93
CA ILE A 26 -10.69 -8.50 -4.50
C ILE A 26 -11.95 -9.17 -3.94
N ARG A 27 -13.10 -8.99 -4.58
CA ARG A 27 -14.37 -9.61 -4.17
C ARG A 27 -14.24 -11.13 -4.03
N LYS A 28 -13.63 -11.78 -5.02
CA LYS A 28 -13.43 -13.23 -5.04
C LYS A 28 -12.51 -13.71 -3.93
N LEU A 29 -11.35 -13.08 -3.76
CA LEU A 29 -10.34 -13.47 -2.77
C LEU A 29 -10.82 -13.26 -1.33
N LYS A 30 -11.49 -12.14 -1.07
CA LYS A 30 -12.09 -11.84 0.24
C LYS A 30 -13.45 -12.52 0.47
N LYS A 31 -13.97 -13.29 -0.50
CA LYS A 31 -15.25 -14.01 -0.41
C LYS A 31 -16.45 -13.11 -0.07
N LEU A 32 -16.50 -11.91 -0.66
CA LEU A 32 -17.51 -10.90 -0.40
C LEU A 32 -18.74 -11.12 -1.29
N ALA A 33 -19.71 -11.90 -0.83
CA ALA A 33 -20.87 -12.33 -1.64
C ALA A 33 -21.73 -11.14 -2.14
N ASP A 34 -21.96 -10.14 -1.28
CA ASP A 34 -22.86 -9.01 -1.55
C ASP A 34 -22.14 -7.73 -2.03
N ALA A 35 -20.82 -7.80 -2.28
CA ALA A 35 -20.07 -6.64 -2.73
C ALA A 35 -20.21 -6.40 -4.24
N PRO A 36 -20.05 -5.15 -4.74
CA PRO A 36 -20.05 -4.83 -6.16
C PRO A 36 -18.97 -5.57 -6.95
N ASP A 37 -19.19 -5.75 -8.26
CA ASP A 37 -18.23 -6.42 -9.16
C ASP A 37 -17.05 -5.55 -9.59
N CYS A 38 -17.01 -4.27 -9.20
CA CYS A 38 -16.01 -3.29 -9.65
C CYS A 38 -15.22 -2.68 -8.47
N ILE A 39 -14.76 -3.54 -7.55
CA ILE A 39 -13.90 -3.10 -6.44
C ILE A 39 -12.47 -2.96 -6.97
N GLY A 40 -12.01 -1.73 -7.16
CA GLY A 40 -10.65 -1.47 -7.62
C GLY A 40 -9.63 -1.37 -6.50
N GLU A 41 -10.04 -0.93 -5.30
CA GLU A 41 -9.15 -0.83 -4.15
C GLU A 41 -9.81 -1.42 -2.90
N SER A 42 -9.00 -2.12 -2.10
CA SER A 42 -9.31 -2.50 -0.73
C SER A 42 -8.27 -1.87 0.18
N TRP A 43 -8.65 -0.84 0.93
CA TRP A 43 -7.77 -0.20 1.91
C TRP A 43 -7.81 -1.04 3.18
N GLU A 44 -6.73 -1.78 3.40
CA GLU A 44 -6.62 -2.73 4.50
C GLU A 44 -6.26 -2.07 5.82
N LEU A 45 -5.42 -1.03 5.74
CA LEU A 45 -4.98 -0.25 6.88
C LEU A 45 -4.64 1.16 6.43
N THR A 46 -5.20 2.17 7.10
CA THR A 46 -5.00 3.57 6.77
C THR A 46 -5.15 4.49 7.97
N GLY A 47 -4.34 5.54 8.04
CA GLY A 47 -4.48 6.65 8.97
C GLY A 47 -4.96 7.95 8.29
N VAL A 48 -5.46 7.89 7.06
CA VAL A 48 -5.98 9.09 6.36
C VAL A 48 -7.13 9.70 7.15
N PRO A 49 -7.08 11.00 7.47
CA PRO A 49 -8.12 11.68 8.25
C PRO A 49 -9.52 11.51 7.66
N GLY A 50 -10.45 11.05 8.50
CA GLY A 50 -11.84 10.76 8.11
C GLY A 50 -12.03 9.41 7.40
N GLN A 51 -10.97 8.65 7.20
CA GLN A 51 -10.98 7.30 6.63
C GLN A 51 -10.10 6.33 7.43
N GLU A 52 -9.86 6.64 8.69
CA GLU A 52 -9.06 5.83 9.59
C GLU A 52 -9.63 4.41 9.71
N SER A 53 -8.76 3.41 9.62
CA SER A 53 -9.16 2.00 9.71
C SER A 53 -9.76 1.67 11.07
N VAL A 54 -10.85 0.91 11.06
CA VAL A 54 -11.59 0.44 12.23
C VAL A 54 -11.21 -1.00 12.52
N VAL A 55 -10.85 -1.30 13.77
CA VAL A 55 -10.52 -2.65 14.22
C VAL A 55 -11.74 -3.57 14.11
N SER A 56 -11.57 -4.76 13.51
CA SER A 56 -12.64 -5.72 13.28
C SER A 56 -12.66 -6.88 14.27
N ASN A 57 -11.60 -7.08 15.06
CA ASN A 57 -11.47 -8.25 15.95
C ASN A 57 -11.20 -7.85 17.41
N GLY A 58 -11.48 -8.80 18.32
CA GLY A 58 -11.08 -8.74 19.73
C GLY A 58 -11.70 -7.58 20.52
N GLU A 59 -11.00 -7.18 21.59
CA GLU A 59 -11.47 -6.20 22.58
C GLU A 59 -11.67 -4.80 21.98
N TYR A 60 -10.86 -4.44 20.99
CA TYR A 60 -10.90 -3.11 20.37
C TYR A 60 -11.78 -3.03 19.12
N ALA A 61 -12.56 -4.08 18.82
CA ALA A 61 -13.48 -4.07 17.67
C ALA A 61 -14.41 -2.84 17.69
N GLY A 62 -14.55 -2.18 16.54
CA GLY A 62 -15.33 -0.94 16.38
C GLY A 62 -14.58 0.35 16.71
N ARG A 63 -13.33 0.26 17.20
CA ARG A 63 -12.49 1.45 17.44
C ARG A 63 -11.60 1.74 16.24
N ASP A 64 -11.46 2.99 15.88
CA ASP A 64 -10.52 3.41 14.83
C ASP A 64 -9.07 3.50 15.35
N ILE A 65 -8.11 3.38 14.41
CA ILE A 65 -6.67 3.37 14.73
C ILE A 65 -6.22 4.68 15.40
N LYS A 66 -6.81 5.83 15.05
CA LYS A 66 -6.48 7.13 15.65
C LYS A 66 -6.88 7.18 17.12
N SER A 67 -8.07 6.66 17.48
CA SER A 67 -8.51 6.57 18.88
C SER A 67 -7.59 5.67 19.70
N LEU A 68 -7.11 4.55 19.12
CA LEU A 68 -6.12 3.67 19.78
C LEU A 68 -4.78 4.38 19.99
N LEU A 69 -4.31 5.15 19.01
CA LEU A 69 -3.08 5.93 19.12
C LEU A 69 -3.20 7.04 20.16
N GLY A 70 -4.36 7.70 20.22
CA GLY A 70 -4.64 8.74 21.25
C GLY A 70 -4.54 8.18 22.68
N GLU A 71 -5.08 6.98 22.91
CA GLU A 71 -5.11 6.36 24.22
C GLU A 71 -3.81 5.65 24.58
N PHE A 72 -3.31 4.79 23.71
CA PHE A 72 -2.17 3.89 23.99
C PHE A 72 -0.84 4.39 23.41
N GLY A 73 -0.87 5.22 22.38
CA GLY A 73 0.31 5.89 21.79
C GLY A 73 1.43 4.94 21.39
N ALA A 74 2.59 5.10 22.01
CA ALA A 74 3.78 4.31 21.73
C ALA A 74 3.63 2.79 21.99
N GLN A 75 2.62 2.36 22.75
CA GLN A 75 2.37 0.93 22.93
C GLN A 75 1.85 0.28 21.64
N VAL A 76 1.18 1.07 20.77
CA VAL A 76 0.73 0.60 19.45
C VAL A 76 1.87 0.66 18.43
N VAL A 77 2.53 1.82 18.29
CA VAL A 77 3.44 2.06 17.15
C VAL A 77 4.93 2.16 17.47
N GLY A 78 5.31 2.04 18.74
CA GLY A 78 6.68 2.30 19.20
C GLY A 78 6.94 3.77 19.48
N LEU A 79 7.97 4.06 20.28
CA LEU A 79 8.23 5.42 20.77
C LEU A 79 8.67 6.37 19.66
N ASN A 80 9.56 5.92 18.78
CA ASN A 80 10.10 6.77 17.70
C ASN A 80 8.99 7.16 16.71
N THR A 81 8.19 6.18 16.29
CA THR A 81 7.05 6.42 15.40
C THR A 81 6.02 7.36 16.04
N TYR A 82 5.70 7.15 17.32
CA TYR A 82 4.76 8.00 18.03
C TYR A 82 5.27 9.44 18.20
N ASN A 83 6.55 9.63 18.48
CA ASN A 83 7.16 10.97 18.59
C ASN A 83 7.14 11.72 17.25
N LYS A 84 7.26 11.00 16.12
CA LYS A 84 7.28 11.58 14.77
C LYS A 84 5.88 11.90 14.24
N TYR A 85 4.91 11.03 14.48
CA TYR A 85 3.59 11.08 13.84
C TYR A 85 2.41 11.35 14.80
N GLY A 86 2.63 11.27 16.13
CA GLY A 86 1.57 11.48 17.13
C GLY A 86 0.47 10.43 17.03
N ASP A 87 -0.77 10.90 16.93
CA ASP A 87 -1.97 10.06 16.76
C ASP A 87 -2.32 9.75 15.29
N MET A 88 -1.47 10.15 14.34
CA MET A 88 -1.62 9.82 12.93
C MET A 88 -0.89 8.52 12.61
N PHE A 89 -1.59 7.52 12.08
CA PHE A 89 -0.98 6.29 11.62
C PHE A 89 -0.28 6.51 10.28
N PRO A 90 1.04 6.24 10.15
CA PRO A 90 1.84 6.78 9.04
C PRO A 90 1.74 5.99 7.73
N ILE A 91 1.24 4.76 7.74
CA ILE A 91 1.24 3.83 6.59
C ILE A 91 -0.18 3.54 6.13
N MET A 92 -0.34 3.46 4.81
CA MET A 92 -1.52 2.88 4.18
C MET A 92 -1.12 1.64 3.40
N VAL A 93 -1.95 0.60 3.51
CA VAL A 93 -1.83 -0.65 2.75
C VAL A 93 -3.10 -0.84 1.93
N LYS A 94 -2.93 -1.14 0.65
CA LYS A 94 -4.04 -1.45 -0.26
C LYS A 94 -3.76 -2.71 -1.07
N PHE A 95 -4.84 -3.42 -1.43
CA PHE A 95 -4.86 -4.23 -2.63
C PHE A 95 -5.53 -3.45 -3.76
N ILE A 96 -4.92 -3.50 -4.94
CA ILE A 96 -5.44 -2.84 -6.16
C ILE A 96 -5.72 -3.91 -7.21
N ASP A 97 -6.94 -3.92 -7.72
CA ASP A 97 -7.41 -4.80 -8.79
C ASP A 97 -7.77 -3.95 -10.03
N ALA A 98 -6.83 -3.83 -10.94
CA ALA A 98 -6.95 -3.02 -12.14
C ALA A 98 -7.54 -3.82 -13.30
N ALA A 99 -8.86 -3.82 -13.47
CA ALA A 99 -9.50 -4.40 -14.67
C ALA A 99 -9.39 -3.47 -15.90
N LYS A 100 -9.12 -2.19 -15.70
CA LYS A 100 -8.81 -1.19 -16.75
C LYS A 100 -7.66 -0.31 -16.26
N ASP A 101 -7.08 0.48 -17.17
CA ASP A 101 -5.97 1.36 -16.83
C ASP A 101 -6.37 2.41 -15.77
N LEU A 102 -5.53 2.65 -14.79
CA LEU A 102 -5.61 3.81 -13.92
C LEU A 102 -5.12 5.06 -14.67
N SER A 103 -5.41 6.26 -14.16
CA SER A 103 -4.86 7.50 -14.74
C SER A 103 -3.34 7.54 -14.64
N ILE A 104 -2.70 8.22 -15.60
CA ILE A 104 -1.34 8.72 -15.41
C ILE A 104 -1.38 9.78 -14.32
N GLN A 105 -0.52 9.65 -13.31
CA GLN A 105 -0.58 10.47 -12.10
C GLN A 105 0.79 10.66 -11.46
N VAL A 106 0.85 11.64 -10.56
CA VAL A 106 2.01 11.90 -9.70
C VAL A 106 1.53 12.27 -8.30
N HIS A 107 2.37 12.06 -7.31
CA HIS A 107 2.10 12.39 -5.92
C HIS A 107 3.11 13.39 -5.37
N PRO A 108 2.68 14.33 -4.50
CA PRO A 108 3.57 15.32 -3.90
C PRO A 108 4.47 14.69 -2.82
N ASP A 109 5.59 15.33 -2.54
CA ASP A 109 6.40 15.08 -1.35
C ASP A 109 5.74 15.65 -0.07
N ASP A 110 6.36 15.41 1.08
CA ASP A 110 5.85 15.86 2.38
C ASP A 110 5.77 17.39 2.49
N ASP A 111 6.75 18.10 1.95
CA ASP A 111 6.81 19.57 2.04
C ASP A 111 5.72 20.19 1.17
N PHE A 112 5.53 19.68 -0.04
CA PHE A 112 4.46 20.12 -0.94
C PHE A 112 3.08 19.81 -0.37
N ALA A 113 2.87 18.57 0.09
CA ALA A 113 1.61 18.12 0.67
C ALA A 113 1.25 18.93 1.93
N LYS A 114 2.24 19.21 2.78
CA LYS A 114 2.05 20.04 3.99
C LYS A 114 1.64 21.47 3.63
N ARG A 115 2.30 22.10 2.65
CA ARG A 115 1.99 23.48 2.24
C ARG A 115 0.62 23.61 1.60
N ARG A 116 0.23 22.65 0.76
CA ARG A 116 -0.99 22.76 -0.08
C ARG A 116 -2.23 22.10 0.52
N HIS A 117 -2.04 21.03 1.30
CA HIS A 117 -3.13 20.16 1.75
C HIS A 117 -3.14 19.92 3.26
N GLN A 118 -2.13 20.41 4.00
CA GLN A 118 -1.93 20.12 5.44
C GLN A 118 -1.85 18.60 5.71
N GLY A 119 -1.37 17.83 4.73
CA GLY A 119 -1.28 16.37 4.74
C GLY A 119 0.15 15.85 4.61
N MET A 120 0.26 14.54 4.46
CA MET A 120 1.50 13.83 4.17
C MET A 120 1.71 13.74 2.65
N GLY A 121 2.98 13.66 2.24
CA GLY A 121 3.35 13.23 0.91
C GLY A 121 2.93 11.80 0.62
N LYS A 122 3.19 11.33 -0.59
CA LYS A 122 2.78 9.99 -1.00
C LYS A 122 3.90 9.28 -1.75
N THR A 123 4.89 8.80 -0.99
CA THR A 123 5.86 7.82 -1.45
C THR A 123 5.24 6.43 -1.31
N GLU A 124 5.35 5.61 -2.35
CA GLU A 124 4.72 4.29 -2.41
C GLU A 124 5.61 3.20 -2.98
N LEU A 125 5.23 1.97 -2.73
CA LEU A 125 5.84 0.76 -3.23
C LEU A 125 4.74 -0.16 -3.73
N TRP A 126 4.91 -0.72 -4.92
CA TRP A 126 4.06 -1.78 -5.46
C TRP A 126 4.80 -3.11 -5.50
N TYR A 127 4.13 -4.16 -5.02
CA TYR A 127 4.51 -5.54 -5.24
C TYR A 127 3.46 -6.21 -6.12
N ILE A 128 3.88 -6.80 -7.24
CA ILE A 128 2.98 -7.44 -8.20
C ILE A 128 2.60 -8.82 -7.67
N VAL A 129 1.36 -8.99 -7.22
CA VAL A 129 0.82 -10.28 -6.79
C VAL A 129 0.47 -11.15 -7.99
N SER A 130 -0.13 -10.55 -9.03
CA SER A 130 -0.34 -11.21 -10.31
C SER A 130 -0.54 -10.19 -11.42
N ALA A 131 -0.19 -10.57 -12.64
CA ALA A 131 -0.44 -9.79 -13.83
C ALA A 131 -0.90 -10.71 -14.97
N GLU A 132 -1.77 -10.19 -15.83
CA GLU A 132 -2.19 -10.88 -17.07
C GLU A 132 -1.09 -10.71 -18.13
N ASP A 133 -1.03 -11.61 -19.12
CA ASP A 133 0.05 -11.67 -20.12
C ASP A 133 0.28 -10.35 -20.87
N ASN A 134 -0.77 -9.55 -21.06
CA ASN A 134 -0.72 -8.26 -21.74
C ASN A 134 -0.78 -7.07 -20.79
N ALA A 135 -0.66 -7.28 -19.48
CA ALA A 135 -0.65 -6.21 -18.50
C ALA A 135 0.53 -5.25 -18.73
N ILE A 136 0.29 -3.99 -18.47
CA ILE A 136 1.28 -2.91 -18.61
C ILE A 136 1.33 -2.10 -17.32
N LEU A 137 2.47 -1.51 -17.06
CA LEU A 137 2.68 -0.58 -15.97
C LEU A 137 3.63 0.52 -16.46
N TYR A 138 3.40 1.75 -16.02
CA TYR A 138 4.25 2.89 -16.33
C TYR A 138 4.92 3.42 -15.07
N SER A 139 6.24 3.69 -15.13
CA SER A 139 7.00 4.27 -14.02
C SER A 139 8.17 5.11 -14.54
N GLY A 140 8.12 6.42 -14.28
CA GLY A 140 9.13 7.39 -14.65
C GLY A 140 9.24 7.65 -16.15
N PHE A 141 10.11 8.58 -16.50
CA PHE A 141 10.34 9.00 -17.89
C PHE A 141 11.25 8.00 -18.62
N SER A 142 10.96 7.77 -19.91
CA SER A 142 11.76 6.89 -20.80
C SER A 142 12.96 7.60 -21.44
N HIS A 143 13.01 8.90 -21.33
CA HIS A 143 14.08 9.77 -21.84
C HIS A 143 14.01 11.12 -21.14
N LYS A 144 15.11 11.87 -21.23
CA LYS A 144 15.22 13.20 -20.64
C LYS A 144 14.13 14.13 -21.15
N THR A 145 13.40 14.75 -20.24
CA THR A 145 12.34 15.71 -20.53
C THR A 145 12.39 16.88 -19.53
N ASP A 146 11.56 17.88 -19.72
CA ASP A 146 11.39 19.02 -18.84
C ASP A 146 9.91 19.44 -18.74
N GLU A 147 9.63 20.38 -17.86
CA GLU A 147 8.26 20.85 -17.62
C GLU A 147 7.58 21.33 -18.90
N ASN A 148 8.26 22.13 -19.74
CA ASN A 148 7.66 22.72 -20.94
C ASN A 148 7.35 21.64 -21.98
N THR A 149 8.29 20.73 -22.20
CA THR A 149 8.14 19.60 -23.11
C THR A 149 7.01 18.69 -22.65
N PHE A 150 6.98 18.32 -21.36
CA PHE A 150 5.96 17.43 -20.82
C PHE A 150 4.57 18.10 -20.81
N ARG A 151 4.47 19.40 -20.54
CA ARG A 151 3.23 20.18 -20.65
C ARG A 151 2.65 20.09 -22.07
N SER A 152 3.50 20.23 -23.10
CA SER A 152 3.06 20.05 -24.47
C SER A 152 2.49 18.68 -24.77
N HIS A 153 3.11 17.61 -24.22
CA HIS A 153 2.58 16.24 -24.34
C HIS A 153 1.24 16.05 -23.62
N ILE A 154 1.04 16.71 -22.47
CA ILE A 154 -0.27 16.72 -21.78
C ILE A 154 -1.34 17.35 -22.67
N GLU A 155 -1.06 18.52 -23.27
CA GLU A 155 -1.98 19.26 -24.15
C GLU A 155 -2.36 18.46 -25.40
N HIS A 156 -1.44 17.62 -25.92
CA HIS A 156 -1.67 16.79 -27.11
C HIS A 156 -2.17 15.38 -26.78
N SER A 157 -2.38 15.06 -25.50
CA SER A 157 -2.87 13.74 -25.01
C SER A 157 -1.95 12.56 -25.39
N ASP A 158 -0.65 12.79 -25.54
CA ASP A 158 0.35 11.76 -25.89
C ASP A 158 1.40 11.50 -24.80
N VAL A 159 1.03 11.77 -23.55
CA VAL A 159 1.86 11.63 -22.32
C VAL A 159 2.50 10.26 -22.20
N VAL A 160 1.77 9.21 -22.61
CA VAL A 160 2.21 7.82 -22.51
C VAL A 160 3.52 7.55 -23.25
N ALA A 161 3.76 8.25 -24.37
CA ALA A 161 4.99 8.14 -25.16
C ALA A 161 6.25 8.61 -24.42
N GLN A 162 6.07 9.39 -23.34
CA GLN A 162 7.17 9.91 -22.52
C GLN A 162 7.59 8.97 -21.39
N LEU A 163 6.83 7.91 -21.12
CA LEU A 163 6.98 7.08 -19.93
C LEU A 163 7.62 5.73 -20.23
N ASN A 164 8.43 5.25 -19.28
CA ASN A 164 8.87 3.85 -19.29
C ASN A 164 7.67 2.92 -19.20
N ARG A 165 7.62 1.96 -20.09
CA ARG A 165 6.60 0.93 -20.18
C ARG A 165 7.16 -0.42 -19.77
N PHE A 166 6.52 -1.07 -18.79
CA PHE A 166 6.92 -2.37 -18.28
C PHE A 166 5.81 -3.41 -18.51
N SER A 167 6.21 -4.67 -18.73
CA SER A 167 5.33 -5.84 -18.67
C SER A 167 5.56 -6.50 -17.31
N PRO A 168 4.70 -6.27 -16.33
CA PRO A 168 4.89 -6.78 -14.97
C PRO A 168 4.57 -8.28 -14.89
N ARG A 169 5.18 -8.95 -13.91
CA ARG A 169 4.88 -10.33 -13.53
C ARG A 169 4.91 -10.47 -12.01
N HIS A 170 4.45 -11.61 -11.50
CA HIS A 170 4.57 -11.90 -10.07
C HIS A 170 5.99 -11.64 -9.57
N GLY A 171 6.13 -11.09 -8.36
CA GLY A 171 7.43 -10.78 -7.75
C GLY A 171 8.09 -9.48 -8.21
N ASP A 172 7.56 -8.81 -9.26
CA ASP A 172 8.09 -7.50 -9.66
C ASP A 172 7.75 -6.43 -8.63
N ILE A 173 8.68 -5.49 -8.46
CA ILE A 173 8.64 -4.42 -7.47
C ILE A 173 8.82 -3.09 -8.18
N PHE A 174 7.98 -2.11 -7.83
CA PHE A 174 8.10 -0.74 -8.30
C PHE A 174 8.12 0.19 -7.10
N TYR A 175 9.26 0.83 -6.85
CA TYR A 175 9.36 1.89 -5.84
C TYR A 175 9.07 3.24 -6.50
N LEU A 176 8.13 3.96 -5.95
CA LEU A 176 7.60 5.22 -6.48
C LEU A 176 7.80 6.32 -5.43
N PRO A 177 8.99 6.94 -5.38
CA PRO A 177 9.16 8.14 -4.57
C PRO A 177 8.19 9.22 -5.03
N ALA A 178 7.82 10.12 -4.12
CA ALA A 178 7.06 11.32 -4.50
C ALA A 178 7.73 12.02 -5.69
N GLY A 179 6.92 12.56 -6.61
CA GLY A 179 7.38 13.18 -7.85
C GLY A 179 7.50 12.24 -9.06
N ARG A 180 7.53 10.92 -8.86
CA ARG A 180 7.61 9.96 -9.98
C ARG A 180 6.25 9.81 -10.68
N VAL A 181 6.20 10.12 -11.98
CA VAL A 181 5.02 9.90 -12.81
C VAL A 181 4.83 8.39 -13.04
N HIS A 182 3.61 7.90 -12.85
CA HIS A 182 3.32 6.46 -12.94
C HIS A 182 1.86 6.16 -13.29
N SER A 183 1.59 4.90 -13.65
CA SER A 183 0.23 4.37 -13.80
C SER A 183 0.23 2.85 -13.77
N ILE A 184 -0.83 2.27 -13.23
CA ILE A 184 -1.14 0.84 -13.28
C ILE A 184 -2.06 0.60 -14.47
N GLY A 185 -1.63 -0.21 -15.43
CA GLY A 185 -2.48 -0.63 -16.54
C GLY A 185 -3.37 -1.80 -16.17
N ALA A 186 -4.33 -2.10 -17.05
CA ALA A 186 -5.26 -3.21 -16.91
C ALA A 186 -4.54 -4.55 -16.72
N GLY A 187 -5.21 -5.48 -16.02
CA GLY A 187 -4.72 -6.84 -15.78
C GLY A 187 -3.81 -7.01 -14.57
N ASN A 188 -3.43 -5.93 -13.89
CA ASN A 188 -2.59 -5.97 -12.70
C ASN A 188 -3.39 -6.21 -11.42
N PHE A 189 -2.84 -7.03 -10.52
CA PHE A 189 -3.28 -7.16 -9.14
C PHE A 189 -2.07 -6.98 -8.22
N ILE A 190 -2.09 -5.95 -7.39
CA ILE A 190 -0.92 -5.50 -6.64
C ILE A 190 -1.23 -5.26 -5.17
N VAL A 191 -0.18 -5.34 -4.32
CA VAL A 191 -0.14 -4.71 -3.01
C VAL A 191 0.53 -3.36 -3.16
N GLU A 192 -0.12 -2.30 -2.67
CA GLU A 192 0.44 -0.97 -2.54
C GLU A 192 0.70 -0.66 -1.07
N ILE A 193 1.94 -0.29 -0.76
CA ILE A 193 2.39 0.18 0.55
C ILE A 193 2.83 1.63 0.39
N GLN A 194 2.21 2.55 1.13
CA GLN A 194 2.43 3.98 0.97
C GLN A 194 2.33 4.75 2.30
N GLN A 195 2.73 6.01 2.27
CA GLN A 195 2.38 6.92 3.36
C GLN A 195 0.86 7.09 3.44
N SER A 196 0.30 7.40 4.64
CA SER A 196 -1.13 7.64 4.84
C SER A 196 -1.59 8.95 4.18
N SER A 197 -1.71 8.91 2.86
CA SER A 197 -2.13 10.01 2.00
C SER A 197 -2.98 9.50 0.85
N ASP A 198 -4.01 10.26 0.46
CA ASP A 198 -4.84 10.00 -0.73
C ASP A 198 -4.70 11.11 -1.80
N ILE A 199 -3.67 11.97 -1.65
CA ILE A 199 -3.40 13.07 -2.57
C ILE A 199 -2.88 12.53 -3.90
N THR A 200 -3.61 12.80 -4.98
CA THR A 200 -3.26 12.36 -6.33
C THR A 200 -3.44 13.50 -7.32
N TYR A 201 -2.39 13.86 -8.04
CA TYR A 201 -2.46 14.77 -9.15
C TYR A 201 -2.57 14.00 -10.46
N ARG A 202 -3.77 14.00 -11.03
CA ARG A 202 -4.07 13.32 -12.29
C ARG A 202 -3.59 14.15 -13.46
N ILE A 203 -2.74 13.53 -14.29
CA ILE A 203 -2.12 14.13 -15.46
C ILE A 203 -2.93 13.81 -16.71
N TYR A 204 -3.30 12.53 -16.89
CA TYR A 204 -4.06 12.07 -18.04
C TYR A 204 -4.97 10.88 -17.66
N ASP A 205 -6.17 10.86 -18.18
CA ASP A 205 -7.18 9.84 -17.84
C ASP A 205 -7.76 9.11 -19.06
N PHE A 206 -7.00 9.01 -20.15
CA PHE A 206 -7.40 8.32 -21.38
C PHE A 206 -8.75 8.80 -21.93
N ASP A 207 -9.06 10.08 -21.74
CA ASP A 207 -10.30 10.75 -22.14
C ASP A 207 -11.59 10.07 -21.65
N ARG A 208 -11.50 9.26 -20.60
CA ARG A 208 -12.64 8.52 -20.05
C ARG A 208 -13.71 9.45 -19.48
N ILE A 209 -14.94 9.00 -19.66
CA ILE A 209 -16.12 9.64 -19.08
C ILE A 209 -16.75 8.71 -18.05
N ASP A 210 -17.25 9.28 -16.98
CA ASP A 210 -18.00 8.57 -15.95
C ASP A 210 -19.43 8.23 -16.41
N LYS A 211 -20.20 7.55 -15.57
CA LYS A 211 -21.62 7.20 -15.83
C LYS A 211 -22.53 8.42 -16.05
N ASN A 212 -22.08 9.63 -15.69
CA ASN A 212 -22.83 10.88 -15.83
C ASN A 212 -22.35 11.66 -17.07
N GLY A 213 -21.48 11.11 -17.90
CA GLY A 213 -20.93 11.77 -19.08
C GLY A 213 -19.85 12.82 -18.78
N LYS A 214 -19.24 12.80 -17.58
CA LYS A 214 -18.22 13.77 -17.18
C LYS A 214 -16.82 13.12 -17.17
N LYS A 215 -15.83 13.87 -17.66
CA LYS A 215 -14.41 13.53 -17.48
C LYS A 215 -13.99 13.80 -16.03
N ARG A 216 -13.06 12.99 -15.50
CA ARG A 216 -12.42 13.29 -14.21
C ARG A 216 -11.54 14.53 -14.35
N GLU A 217 -11.47 15.30 -13.28
CA GLU A 217 -10.61 16.48 -13.19
C GLU A 217 -9.13 16.12 -13.39
N LEU A 218 -8.42 16.90 -14.17
CA LEU A 218 -6.96 16.86 -14.32
C LEU A 218 -6.33 17.98 -13.48
N HIS A 219 -5.16 17.70 -12.94
CA HIS A 219 -4.46 18.61 -12.03
C HIS A 219 -3.12 19.05 -12.63
N THR A 220 -3.12 19.50 -13.90
CA THR A 220 -1.93 19.72 -14.71
C THR A 220 -0.88 20.60 -14.02
N ASP A 221 -1.26 21.77 -13.51
CA ASP A 221 -0.29 22.67 -12.89
C ASP A 221 0.30 22.14 -11.59
N LEU A 222 -0.55 21.54 -10.72
CA LEU A 222 -0.10 20.90 -9.48
C LEU A 222 0.78 19.67 -9.76
N ALA A 223 0.46 18.92 -10.81
CA ALA A 223 1.26 17.78 -11.24
C ALA A 223 2.65 18.23 -11.70
N LEU A 224 2.72 19.24 -12.58
CA LEU A 224 4.00 19.77 -13.08
C LEU A 224 4.89 20.35 -11.97
N GLU A 225 4.30 21.00 -10.97
CA GLU A 225 5.02 21.48 -9.77
C GLU A 225 5.56 20.32 -8.91
N ALA A 226 4.86 19.17 -8.90
CA ALA A 226 5.22 18.02 -8.07
C ALA A 226 6.16 17.03 -8.77
N ILE A 227 6.26 17.04 -10.09
CA ILE A 227 7.03 16.06 -10.87
C ILE A 227 8.53 16.24 -10.64
N ASP A 228 9.19 15.09 -10.42
CA ASP A 228 10.63 14.93 -10.55
C ASP A 228 10.94 14.52 -12.01
N PHE A 229 11.63 15.40 -12.74
CA PHE A 229 11.98 15.21 -14.16
C PHE A 229 13.30 14.46 -14.36
N ASP A 230 13.96 14.02 -13.29
CA ASP A 230 15.21 13.28 -13.39
C ASP A 230 14.98 11.84 -13.92
N GLU A 231 15.98 11.32 -14.63
CA GLU A 231 16.02 9.93 -15.08
C GLU A 231 16.70 9.05 -14.02
N TYR A 232 16.23 7.82 -13.88
CA TYR A 232 16.73 6.84 -12.94
C TYR A 232 16.90 5.48 -13.60
N ASP A 233 17.77 4.63 -13.03
CA ASP A 233 18.01 3.26 -13.52
C ASP A 233 17.23 2.21 -12.73
N ASP A 234 16.63 2.58 -11.57
CA ASP A 234 16.03 1.67 -10.59
C ASP A 234 14.49 1.65 -10.62
N TYR A 235 13.88 1.80 -11.78
CA TYR A 235 12.42 1.84 -11.88
C TYR A 235 11.72 0.53 -11.54
N LYS A 236 12.40 -0.61 -11.70
CA LYS A 236 11.84 -1.94 -11.51
C LYS A 236 12.84 -2.85 -10.79
N GLY A 237 12.37 -3.51 -9.74
CA GLY A 237 13.04 -4.64 -9.08
C GLY A 237 12.28 -5.94 -9.28
N HIS A 238 12.85 -7.04 -8.79
CA HIS A 238 12.20 -8.34 -8.75
C HIS A 238 12.69 -9.13 -7.53
N LEU A 239 11.76 -9.76 -6.80
CA LEU A 239 12.09 -10.60 -5.65
C LEU A 239 11.07 -11.72 -5.50
N GLU A 240 11.56 -12.93 -5.51
CA GLU A 240 10.85 -14.15 -5.13
C GLU A 240 11.72 -14.94 -4.13
N LEU A 241 11.08 -15.72 -3.27
CA LEU A 241 11.76 -16.63 -2.35
C LEU A 241 11.42 -18.07 -2.71
N ASP A 242 12.41 -18.89 -2.98
CA ASP A 242 12.31 -20.31 -3.31
C ASP A 242 12.23 -21.23 -2.07
N ARG A 243 12.55 -20.69 -0.89
CA ARG A 243 12.55 -21.37 0.40
C ARG A 243 12.18 -20.45 1.54
N GLN A 244 11.88 -21.03 2.71
CA GLN A 244 11.61 -20.27 3.92
C GLN A 244 12.67 -19.22 4.22
N GLY A 245 12.23 -18.01 4.49
CA GLY A 245 13.11 -16.89 4.82
C GLY A 245 12.44 -15.54 4.71
N THR A 246 13.27 -14.53 4.88
CA THR A 246 12.89 -13.12 4.72
C THR A 246 13.93 -12.42 3.87
N ALA A 247 13.49 -11.59 2.92
CA ALA A 247 14.37 -10.78 2.09
C ALA A 247 13.85 -9.35 1.96
N LEU A 248 14.77 -8.39 1.95
CA LEU A 248 14.45 -6.97 1.83
C LEU A 248 13.85 -6.68 0.45
N ILE A 249 12.65 -6.10 0.43
CA ILE A 249 12.04 -5.52 -0.77
C ILE A 249 12.59 -4.10 -0.97
N LYS A 250 12.37 -3.22 0.02
CA LYS A 250 12.83 -1.82 -0.04
C LYS A 250 13.00 -1.25 1.36
N ARG A 251 14.05 -0.43 1.52
CA ARG A 251 14.21 0.47 2.66
C ARG A 251 14.20 1.90 2.15
N CYS A 252 13.39 2.76 2.74
CA CYS A 252 13.38 4.20 2.50
C CYS A 252 13.13 4.93 3.83
N ASP A 253 13.10 6.26 3.80
CA ASP A 253 12.88 7.10 4.98
C ASP A 253 11.44 7.09 5.51
N LYS A 254 10.52 6.42 4.82
CA LYS A 254 9.11 6.29 5.19
C LYS A 254 8.79 4.93 5.79
N PHE A 255 9.36 3.86 5.24
CA PHE A 255 9.12 2.47 5.68
C PHE A 255 10.23 1.52 5.23
N VAL A 256 10.25 0.37 5.86
CA VAL A 256 11.02 -0.80 5.41
C VAL A 256 10.02 -1.92 5.11
N SER A 257 10.14 -2.54 3.95
CA SER A 257 9.32 -3.68 3.53
C SER A 257 10.17 -4.90 3.21
N GLU A 258 9.71 -6.08 3.61
CA GLU A 258 10.37 -7.36 3.43
C GLU A 258 9.39 -8.40 2.89
N LEU A 259 9.82 -9.24 1.97
CA LEU A 259 9.10 -10.45 1.57
C LEU A 259 9.44 -11.57 2.55
N MET A 260 8.42 -12.30 3.01
CA MET A 260 8.53 -13.45 3.90
C MET A 260 7.89 -14.66 3.24
N ARG A 261 8.63 -15.78 3.14
CA ARG A 261 8.08 -17.09 2.79
C ARG A 261 8.07 -17.98 4.02
N VAL A 262 6.90 -18.49 4.37
CA VAL A 262 6.65 -19.28 5.57
C VAL A 262 6.22 -20.69 5.17
N GLU A 263 7.09 -21.69 5.42
CA GLU A 263 6.87 -23.11 5.13
C GLU A 263 6.68 -23.92 6.44
N THR A 264 7.28 -23.43 7.53
CA THR A 264 7.18 -23.96 8.89
C THR A 264 7.03 -22.79 9.87
N PRO A 265 6.70 -23.02 11.16
CA PRO A 265 6.58 -21.93 12.12
C PRO A 265 7.79 -20.99 12.13
N MET A 266 7.56 -19.70 11.93
CA MET A 266 8.58 -18.65 11.86
C MET A 266 8.34 -17.62 12.98
N ALA A 267 9.37 -17.35 13.79
CA ALA A 267 9.31 -16.32 14.81
C ALA A 267 9.43 -14.91 14.20
N VAL A 268 8.60 -13.99 14.67
CA VAL A 268 8.60 -12.57 14.32
C VAL A 268 8.84 -11.76 15.59
N ASP A 269 9.96 -11.05 15.63
CA ASP A 269 10.28 -10.12 16.71
C ASP A 269 9.75 -8.74 16.34
N VAL A 270 8.70 -8.27 17.01
CA VAL A 270 8.07 -6.99 16.74
C VAL A 270 8.92 -5.84 17.30
N LYS A 271 9.51 -6.03 18.47
CA LYS A 271 10.27 -4.98 19.18
C LYS A 271 11.64 -4.69 18.59
N SER A 272 12.23 -5.62 17.86
CA SER A 272 13.60 -5.47 17.33
C SER A 272 13.78 -4.23 16.45
N THR A 273 12.71 -3.77 15.81
CA THR A 273 12.71 -2.58 14.94
C THR A 273 12.34 -1.28 15.67
N GLY A 274 11.95 -1.35 16.96
CA GLY A 274 11.47 -0.19 17.71
C GLY A 274 10.10 0.34 17.28
N SER A 275 9.40 -0.40 16.41
CA SER A 275 8.15 -0.01 15.76
C SER A 275 7.11 -1.14 15.82
N PHE A 276 5.90 -0.86 15.36
CA PHE A 276 4.90 -1.86 15.01
C PHE A 276 5.35 -2.69 13.80
N ARG A 277 4.64 -3.78 13.52
CA ARG A 277 4.83 -4.53 12.28
C ARG A 277 3.47 -4.80 11.60
N ILE A 278 3.39 -4.53 10.32
CA ILE A 278 2.25 -4.95 9.49
C ILE A 278 2.65 -6.25 8.80
N LEU A 279 1.74 -7.22 8.74
CA LEU A 279 1.87 -8.41 7.91
C LEU A 279 0.71 -8.44 6.91
N ILE A 280 1.04 -8.58 5.63
CA ILE A 280 0.11 -8.60 4.49
C ILE A 280 0.24 -9.96 3.84
N CYS A 281 -0.81 -10.78 3.85
CA CYS A 281 -0.80 -12.09 3.21
C CYS A 281 -1.07 -11.96 1.70
N ILE A 282 -0.07 -12.31 0.88
CA ILE A 282 -0.16 -12.24 -0.58
C ILE A 282 -0.46 -13.58 -1.23
N SER A 283 -0.11 -14.69 -0.54
CA SER A 283 -0.53 -16.04 -0.96
C SER A 283 -0.60 -17.00 0.23
N GLY A 284 -1.49 -17.99 0.15
CA GLY A 284 -1.68 -19.00 1.19
C GLY A 284 -2.53 -18.52 2.38
N GLU A 285 -2.36 -19.18 3.51
CA GLU A 285 -3.01 -18.87 4.78
C GLU A 285 -2.05 -19.13 5.95
N VAL A 286 -2.07 -18.25 6.96
CA VAL A 286 -1.25 -18.40 8.17
C VAL A 286 -2.08 -18.17 9.43
N GLU A 287 -1.67 -18.83 10.53
CA GLU A 287 -2.04 -18.48 11.90
C GLU A 287 -0.90 -17.67 12.53
N ILE A 288 -1.24 -16.56 13.15
CA ILE A 288 -0.33 -15.70 13.91
C ILE A 288 -0.65 -15.88 15.38
N ALA A 289 0.31 -16.38 16.17
CA ALA A 289 0.20 -16.56 17.61
C ALA A 289 1.09 -15.53 18.32
N GLY A 290 0.48 -14.61 19.07
CA GLY A 290 1.20 -13.66 19.91
C GLY A 290 1.82 -14.31 21.16
N SER A 291 2.89 -13.70 21.70
CA SER A 291 3.58 -14.17 22.91
C SER A 291 2.69 -14.24 24.17
N ASN A 292 1.55 -13.54 24.15
CA ASN A 292 0.54 -13.56 25.20
C ASN A 292 -0.58 -14.60 25.00
N GLY A 293 -0.46 -15.48 24.01
CA GLY A 293 -1.44 -16.51 23.68
C GLY A 293 -2.57 -16.08 22.75
N SER A 294 -2.62 -14.81 22.33
CA SER A 294 -3.56 -14.34 21.31
C SER A 294 -3.30 -15.04 19.97
N ARG A 295 -4.35 -15.29 19.20
CA ARG A 295 -4.26 -15.94 17.88
C ARG A 295 -5.14 -15.25 16.87
N GLU A 296 -4.66 -15.16 15.63
CA GLU A 296 -5.41 -14.63 14.50
C GLU A 296 -5.02 -15.36 13.21
N ARG A 297 -5.96 -15.46 12.26
CA ARG A 297 -5.72 -16.07 10.95
C ARG A 297 -5.73 -15.03 9.86
N LEU A 298 -4.77 -15.15 8.93
CA LEU A 298 -4.69 -14.36 7.70
C LEU A 298 -4.75 -15.30 6.51
N ALA A 299 -5.70 -15.05 5.64
CA ALA A 299 -5.75 -15.63 4.29
C ALA A 299 -5.22 -14.62 3.26
N THR A 300 -5.04 -15.09 2.03
CA THR A 300 -4.67 -14.20 0.91
C THR A 300 -5.58 -12.97 0.85
N CYS A 301 -4.99 -11.78 0.71
CA CYS A 301 -5.60 -10.45 0.79
C CYS A 301 -5.99 -9.96 2.18
N ASP A 302 -5.62 -10.64 3.26
CA ASP A 302 -5.77 -10.13 4.61
C ASP A 302 -4.53 -9.36 5.06
N THR A 303 -4.74 -8.40 5.96
CA THR A 303 -3.68 -7.59 6.59
C THR A 303 -3.89 -7.55 8.10
N VAL A 304 -2.79 -7.57 8.86
CA VAL A 304 -2.82 -7.46 10.32
C VAL A 304 -1.74 -6.49 10.79
N LEU A 305 -2.06 -5.74 11.84
CA LEU A 305 -1.10 -4.94 12.59
C LEU A 305 -0.70 -5.69 13.87
N LEU A 306 0.59 -5.92 14.06
CA LEU A 306 1.19 -6.37 15.30
C LEU A 306 1.63 -5.14 16.09
N PRO A 307 0.92 -4.76 17.17
CA PRO A 307 1.29 -3.60 17.98
C PRO A 307 2.68 -3.80 18.62
N TYR A 308 3.42 -2.71 18.79
CA TYR A 308 4.75 -2.74 19.43
C TYR A 308 4.74 -3.45 20.80
N ALA A 309 3.66 -3.29 21.59
CA ALA A 309 3.50 -3.93 22.88
C ALA A 309 3.31 -5.46 22.82
N LEU A 310 3.06 -6.05 21.66
CA LEU A 310 2.92 -7.51 21.51
C LEU A 310 4.24 -8.25 21.73
N ASP A 311 5.38 -7.59 21.53
CA ASP A 311 6.73 -8.11 21.69
C ASP A 311 7.13 -9.11 20.59
N LYS A 312 6.54 -10.30 20.58
CA LYS A 312 6.86 -11.40 19.64
C LYS A 312 5.59 -12.10 19.17
N ALA A 313 5.69 -12.65 17.98
CA ALA A 313 4.67 -13.54 17.42
C ALA A 313 5.32 -14.74 16.72
N VAL A 314 4.55 -15.78 16.49
CA VAL A 314 4.92 -16.92 15.63
C VAL A 314 3.91 -16.97 14.50
N VAL A 315 4.40 -16.98 13.26
CA VAL A 315 3.61 -17.13 12.04
C VAL A 315 3.74 -18.59 11.60
N THR A 316 2.62 -19.28 11.46
CA THR A 316 2.57 -20.71 11.09
C THR A 316 1.68 -20.89 9.87
N PRO A 317 2.14 -21.56 8.79
CA PRO A 317 1.30 -21.83 7.64
C PRO A 317 0.16 -22.77 7.98
N VAL A 318 -1.01 -22.58 7.41
CA VAL A 318 -2.19 -23.40 7.62
C VAL A 318 -2.33 -24.41 6.49
N GLY A 319 -2.71 -25.65 6.82
CA GLY A 319 -2.93 -26.68 5.80
C GLY A 319 -1.66 -27.32 5.22
N GLY A 320 -0.47 -26.95 5.71
CA GLY A 320 0.81 -27.51 5.26
C GLY A 320 1.35 -26.96 3.94
N GLU A 321 0.66 -26.00 3.34
CA GLU A 321 1.12 -25.30 2.14
C GLU A 321 1.90 -24.04 2.54
N PRO A 322 2.97 -23.67 1.78
CA PRO A 322 3.69 -22.43 1.99
C PRO A 322 2.78 -21.20 1.86
N ALA A 323 3.08 -20.17 2.66
CA ALA A 323 2.44 -18.87 2.54
C ALA A 323 3.48 -17.77 2.30
N GLU A 324 3.09 -16.73 1.57
CA GLU A 324 3.91 -15.55 1.36
C GLU A 324 3.25 -14.32 1.94
N LEU A 325 4.06 -13.55 2.68
CA LEU A 325 3.63 -12.32 3.30
C LEU A 325 4.60 -11.18 2.97
N ILE A 326 4.07 -9.97 2.98
CA ILE A 326 4.92 -8.78 3.03
C ILE A 326 4.86 -8.23 4.46
N SER A 327 6.03 -7.98 5.03
CA SER A 327 6.20 -7.36 6.33
C SER A 327 6.58 -5.89 6.15
N VAL A 328 5.93 -4.98 6.90
CA VAL A 328 6.20 -3.54 6.85
C VAL A 328 6.44 -3.00 8.24
N VAL A 329 7.47 -2.17 8.39
CA VAL A 329 7.79 -1.42 9.62
C VAL A 329 8.15 0.02 9.28
N VAL A 330 8.08 0.91 10.27
CA VAL A 330 8.56 2.31 10.19
C VAL A 330 9.76 2.45 11.12
N GLU A 331 10.89 2.92 10.61
CA GLU A 331 12.14 3.13 11.38
C GLU A 331 12.40 4.61 11.67
#